data_1c6d25e6948279f0f9b9bb78ff10def0
#
_entry.id   1c6d25e6948279f0f9b9bb78ff10def0
#
_cell.length_a   1.000
_cell.length_b   1.000
_cell.length_c   1.000
_cell.angle_alpha   90.00
_cell.angle_beta   90.00
_cell.angle_gamma   90.00
#
_symmetry.space_group_name_H-M   'P 1'
#
loop_
_entity.id
_entity.type
_entity.pdbx_description
1 polymer ?
#
loop_
_entity_poly.entity_id
_entity_poly.type
_entity_poly.pdbx_seq_one_letter_code
_entity_poly.pdbx_strand_id
1 'polypeptide(L)'
;MDMKKTYIPRLDDILKGGTPPGTSVLFNAIPGMLCDVFGYQIIAQRIHHNKEIGFIYTNTRTPAEISRVFDKYGWDLITPLQSGQLFFVDSISPMMGVPPIGRYCIDDFNKSKDTVLSAISDIAGGTAVIENVATLIDSIGANNTMELIRAWNEAANKHNVNIIYIFTRWDYEDRMIDQLTGLINCTIELFGIEERVMYRQVYVVVKSSWSTISKTKTFFELVMPGGVKVFIPKLLVTGPYNAGKTAFVHAISQNAVSVDRQAYELFPTTVGLDIGHIDYKGFSADIFGTPGQERFDLLLEPLSREAIGAFIVIDSTQPNTFTRAKEMIDMCRAEVIPKVIVANKQDLSGAMRPEEIKKRMALWEDVHIVPVSVKKNKGINQTLNSLFDLIYRV
;
A
#
# COMPACT_ATOMS: atom_id res chain seq x y z
N MET A 1 -18.09 14.64 -14.26
CA MET A 1 -17.70 13.38 -14.94
C MET A 1 -17.86 12.26 -13.95
N ASP A 2 -18.62 11.24 -14.28
CA ASP A 2 -18.77 10.09 -13.39
C ASP A 2 -17.46 9.28 -13.39
N MET A 3 -16.80 9.26 -12.23
CA MET A 3 -15.56 8.52 -12.04
C MET A 3 -15.87 7.03 -11.93
N LYS A 4 -15.05 6.20 -12.57
CA LYS A 4 -15.15 4.75 -12.48
C LYS A 4 -14.29 4.24 -11.32
N LYS A 5 -14.91 3.57 -10.35
CA LYS A 5 -14.21 3.00 -9.20
C LYS A 5 -13.21 1.94 -9.64
N THR A 6 -12.08 1.88 -8.95
CA THR A 6 -11.10 0.80 -9.11
C THR A 6 -11.45 -0.41 -8.25
N TYR A 7 -12.24 -0.21 -7.19
CA TYR A 7 -12.52 -1.21 -6.16
C TYR A 7 -11.26 -1.75 -5.47
N ILE A 8 -10.14 -1.03 -5.59
CA ILE A 8 -8.95 -1.25 -4.78
C ILE A 8 -9.07 -0.36 -3.54
N PRO A 9 -9.01 -0.93 -2.32
CA PRO A 9 -9.14 -0.13 -1.10
C PRO A 9 -8.15 1.04 -1.06
N ARG A 10 -8.60 2.21 -0.59
CA ARG A 10 -7.88 3.49 -0.54
C ARG A 10 -7.43 4.07 -1.89
N LEU A 11 -7.32 3.30 -2.95
CA LEU A 11 -6.90 3.82 -4.26
C LEU A 11 -7.93 4.81 -4.81
N ASP A 12 -9.22 4.50 -4.67
CA ASP A 12 -10.29 5.41 -5.12
C ASP A 12 -10.28 6.73 -4.35
N ASP A 13 -9.95 6.72 -3.06
CA ASP A 13 -9.82 7.94 -2.24
C ASP A 13 -8.65 8.81 -2.72
N ILE A 14 -7.48 8.20 -2.98
CA ILE A 14 -6.29 8.89 -3.52
C ILE A 14 -6.58 9.49 -4.89
N LEU A 15 -7.33 8.77 -5.73
CA LEU A 15 -7.72 9.17 -7.08
C LEU A 15 -8.97 10.07 -7.11
N LYS A 16 -9.50 10.49 -5.96
CA LYS A 16 -10.69 11.37 -5.84
C LYS A 16 -11.95 10.77 -6.46
N GLY A 17 -12.18 9.47 -6.25
CA GLY A 17 -13.35 8.73 -6.67
C GLY A 17 -13.12 7.65 -7.72
N GLY A 18 -11.88 7.49 -8.20
CA GLY A 18 -11.49 6.49 -9.19
C GLY A 18 -10.83 7.04 -10.44
N THR A 19 -11.14 6.51 -11.60
CA THR A 19 -10.56 6.89 -12.88
C THR A 19 -11.59 7.54 -13.80
N PRO A 20 -11.29 8.68 -14.47
CA PRO A 20 -12.18 9.23 -15.50
C PRO A 20 -12.34 8.25 -16.66
N PRO A 21 -13.52 8.18 -17.31
CA PRO A 21 -13.68 7.42 -18.54
C PRO A 21 -12.67 7.83 -19.62
N GLY A 22 -12.21 6.85 -20.41
CA GLY A 22 -11.28 7.10 -21.50
C GLY A 22 -9.80 7.33 -21.07
N THR A 23 -9.48 7.02 -19.82
CA THR A 23 -8.10 7.21 -19.31
C THR A 23 -7.36 5.90 -19.15
N SER A 24 -6.02 6.01 -19.15
CA SER A 24 -5.11 4.88 -18.97
C SER A 24 -4.46 4.90 -17.58
N VAL A 25 -4.28 3.72 -17.00
CA VAL A 25 -3.62 3.47 -15.72
C VAL A 25 -2.50 2.45 -15.92
N LEU A 26 -1.32 2.72 -15.42
CA LEU A 26 -0.18 1.81 -15.43
C LEU A 26 0.12 1.34 -14.00
N PHE A 27 0.09 0.04 -13.78
CA PHE A 27 0.69 -0.59 -12.62
C PHE A 27 2.13 -0.98 -12.96
N ASN A 28 3.08 -0.22 -12.43
CA ASN A 28 4.52 -0.37 -12.65
C ASN A 28 5.14 -1.07 -11.44
N ALA A 29 5.48 -2.33 -11.58
CA ALA A 29 5.93 -3.18 -10.47
C ALA A 29 7.37 -3.65 -10.63
N ILE A 30 8.10 -3.75 -9.53
CA ILE A 30 9.38 -4.47 -9.51
C ILE A 30 9.15 -5.96 -9.74
N PRO A 31 10.17 -6.69 -10.25
CA PRO A 31 10.09 -8.14 -10.42
C PRO A 31 9.69 -8.86 -9.11
N GLY A 32 8.89 -9.92 -9.23
CA GLY A 32 8.39 -10.69 -8.08
C GLY A 32 7.07 -10.19 -7.47
N MET A 33 6.57 -9.01 -7.89
CA MET A 33 5.27 -8.51 -7.45
C MET A 33 4.15 -9.05 -8.36
N LEU A 34 3.05 -9.52 -7.76
CA LEU A 34 1.86 -9.98 -8.49
C LEU A 34 0.96 -8.79 -8.87
N CYS A 35 1.47 -7.89 -9.71
CA CYS A 35 0.77 -6.67 -10.11
C CYS A 35 -0.44 -6.89 -11.03
N ASP A 36 -0.47 -7.99 -11.74
CA ASP A 36 -1.58 -8.45 -12.58
C ASP A 36 -2.89 -8.59 -11.80
N VAL A 37 -2.81 -8.99 -10.53
CA VAL A 37 -3.97 -9.12 -9.62
C VAL A 37 -4.73 -7.79 -9.50
N PHE A 38 -4.06 -6.64 -9.55
CA PHE A 38 -4.73 -5.32 -9.52
C PHE A 38 -5.61 -5.12 -10.76
N GLY A 39 -5.08 -5.39 -11.95
CA GLY A 39 -5.83 -5.28 -13.19
C GLY A 39 -7.02 -6.24 -13.24
N TYR A 40 -6.80 -7.49 -12.84
CA TYR A 40 -7.85 -8.50 -12.80
C TYR A 40 -8.94 -8.18 -11.77
N GLN A 41 -8.57 -7.70 -10.58
CA GLN A 41 -9.55 -7.26 -9.59
C GLN A 41 -10.40 -6.11 -10.12
N ILE A 42 -9.78 -5.09 -10.71
CA ILE A 42 -10.51 -3.93 -11.23
C ILE A 42 -11.54 -4.35 -12.28
N ILE A 43 -11.13 -5.14 -13.27
CA ILE A 43 -12.06 -5.57 -14.32
C ILE A 43 -13.16 -6.49 -13.77
N ALA A 44 -12.84 -7.45 -12.90
CA ALA A 44 -13.81 -8.33 -12.26
C ALA A 44 -14.86 -7.54 -11.46
N GLN A 45 -14.41 -6.59 -10.62
CA GLN A 45 -15.31 -5.80 -9.79
C GLN A 45 -16.16 -4.83 -10.61
N ARG A 46 -15.62 -4.22 -11.67
CA ARG A 46 -16.40 -3.35 -12.57
C ARG A 46 -17.48 -4.11 -13.33
N ILE A 47 -17.17 -5.29 -13.81
CA ILE A 47 -18.18 -6.16 -14.44
C ILE A 47 -19.24 -6.56 -13.43
N HIS A 48 -18.84 -6.98 -12.24
CA HIS A 48 -19.78 -7.42 -11.21
C HIS A 48 -20.72 -6.30 -10.74
N HIS A 49 -20.18 -5.13 -10.39
CA HIS A 49 -20.92 -4.02 -9.79
C HIS A 49 -21.57 -3.09 -10.82
N ASN A 50 -20.86 -2.77 -11.90
CA ASN A 50 -21.30 -1.76 -12.87
C ASN A 50 -21.87 -2.37 -14.15
N LYS A 51 -21.81 -3.70 -14.30
CA LYS A 51 -22.20 -4.42 -15.51
C LYS A 51 -21.45 -3.92 -16.76
N GLU A 52 -20.20 -3.47 -16.57
CA GLU A 52 -19.34 -3.07 -17.68
C GLU A 52 -19.02 -4.24 -18.60
N ILE A 53 -18.70 -3.93 -19.86
CA ILE A 53 -18.11 -4.89 -20.77
C ILE A 53 -16.61 -4.68 -20.76
N GLY A 54 -15.83 -5.75 -20.87
CA GLY A 54 -14.38 -5.62 -20.86
C GLY A 54 -13.68 -6.74 -21.59
N PHE A 55 -12.36 -6.57 -21.77
CA PHE A 55 -11.49 -7.63 -22.24
C PHE A 55 -10.17 -7.67 -21.50
N ILE A 56 -9.55 -8.84 -21.54
CA ILE A 56 -8.18 -9.05 -21.09
C ILE A 56 -7.33 -9.46 -22.30
N TYR A 57 -6.32 -8.64 -22.63
CA TYR A 57 -5.30 -8.98 -23.60
C TYR A 57 -4.25 -9.85 -22.93
N THR A 58 -4.13 -11.10 -23.38
CA THR A 58 -3.25 -12.09 -22.78
C THR A 58 -1.99 -12.27 -23.60
N ASN A 59 -0.84 -12.06 -23.00
CA ASN A 59 0.46 -12.20 -23.66
C ASN A 59 1.54 -12.85 -22.80
N THR A 60 1.19 -13.29 -21.58
CA THR A 60 2.07 -14.05 -20.69
C THR A 60 1.43 -15.32 -20.15
N ARG A 61 0.09 -15.31 -20.02
CA ARG A 61 -0.70 -16.45 -19.53
C ARG A 61 -1.80 -16.79 -20.51
N THR A 62 -2.12 -18.05 -20.61
CA THR A 62 -3.29 -18.51 -21.35
C THR A 62 -4.59 -18.12 -20.63
N PRO A 63 -5.73 -17.96 -21.34
CA PRO A 63 -7.02 -17.74 -20.71
C PRO A 63 -7.36 -18.76 -19.62
N ALA A 64 -6.95 -20.03 -19.77
CA ALA A 64 -7.15 -21.06 -18.77
C ALA A 64 -6.34 -20.80 -17.48
N GLU A 65 -5.13 -20.28 -17.59
CA GLU A 65 -4.32 -19.90 -16.42
C GLU A 65 -4.91 -18.68 -15.71
N ILE A 66 -5.41 -17.69 -16.46
CA ILE A 66 -6.11 -16.53 -15.89
C ILE A 66 -7.38 -16.98 -15.15
N SER A 67 -8.13 -17.95 -15.71
CA SER A 67 -9.30 -18.52 -15.03
C SER A 67 -8.94 -19.08 -13.66
N ARG A 68 -7.82 -19.79 -13.53
CA ARG A 68 -7.35 -20.30 -12.24
C ARG A 68 -7.00 -19.16 -11.25
N VAL A 69 -6.50 -18.02 -11.75
CA VAL A 69 -6.25 -16.84 -10.90
C VAL A 69 -7.55 -16.28 -10.37
N PHE A 70 -8.57 -16.13 -11.22
CA PHE A 70 -9.89 -15.66 -10.80
C PHE A 70 -10.51 -16.59 -9.75
N ASP A 71 -10.49 -17.90 -9.99
CA ASP A 71 -10.99 -18.90 -9.04
C ASP A 71 -10.28 -18.80 -7.69
N LYS A 72 -8.95 -18.65 -7.69
CA LYS A 72 -8.13 -18.54 -6.49
C LYS A 72 -8.52 -17.33 -5.63
N TYR A 73 -8.89 -16.22 -6.28
CA TYR A 73 -9.33 -15.02 -5.57
C TYR A 73 -10.84 -14.96 -5.35
N GLY A 74 -11.60 -15.96 -5.82
CA GLY A 74 -13.05 -16.04 -5.64
C GLY A 74 -13.82 -15.06 -6.54
N TRP A 75 -13.24 -14.68 -7.68
CA TRP A 75 -13.89 -13.80 -8.65
C TRP A 75 -14.59 -14.63 -9.73
N ASP A 76 -15.85 -14.30 -10.01
CA ASP A 76 -16.60 -14.96 -11.08
C ASP A 76 -16.06 -14.53 -12.46
N LEU A 77 -15.52 -15.48 -13.20
CA LEU A 77 -15.10 -15.31 -14.57
C LEU A 77 -16.07 -15.97 -15.56
N ILE A 78 -16.72 -17.06 -15.15
CA ILE A 78 -17.51 -17.91 -16.03
C ILE A 78 -18.77 -17.18 -16.53
N THR A 79 -19.54 -16.58 -15.63
CA THR A 79 -20.76 -15.86 -15.98
C THR A 79 -20.52 -14.71 -16.95
N PRO A 80 -19.50 -13.82 -16.72
CA PRO A 80 -19.15 -12.77 -17.69
C PRO A 80 -18.69 -13.29 -19.06
N LEU A 81 -17.94 -14.38 -19.11
CA LEU A 81 -17.52 -14.99 -20.38
C LEU A 81 -18.71 -15.55 -21.15
N GLN A 82 -19.64 -16.26 -20.48
CA GLN A 82 -20.85 -16.82 -21.11
C GLN A 82 -21.80 -15.74 -21.60
N SER A 83 -21.93 -14.64 -20.87
CA SER A 83 -22.80 -13.52 -21.26
C SER A 83 -22.17 -12.57 -22.28
N GLY A 84 -20.90 -12.75 -22.61
CA GLY A 84 -20.15 -11.85 -23.49
C GLY A 84 -19.77 -10.50 -22.86
N GLN A 85 -19.96 -10.33 -21.54
CA GLN A 85 -19.49 -9.14 -20.82
C GLN A 85 -17.99 -9.10 -20.66
N LEU A 86 -17.33 -10.25 -20.67
CA LEU A 86 -15.88 -10.38 -20.68
C LEU A 86 -15.45 -11.27 -21.82
N PHE A 87 -14.38 -10.92 -22.48
CA PHE A 87 -13.72 -11.79 -23.46
C PHE A 87 -12.21 -11.63 -23.43
N PHE A 88 -11.50 -12.57 -24.01
CA PHE A 88 -10.06 -12.51 -24.17
C PHE A 88 -9.67 -12.03 -25.58
N VAL A 89 -8.59 -11.28 -25.64
CA VAL A 89 -7.77 -11.07 -26.83
C VAL A 89 -6.53 -11.91 -26.62
N ASP A 90 -6.53 -13.12 -27.19
CA ASP A 90 -5.55 -14.17 -26.86
C ASP A 90 -4.37 -14.10 -27.84
N SER A 91 -3.21 -13.73 -27.36
CA SER A 91 -1.98 -13.73 -28.15
C SER A 91 -0.94 -14.77 -27.70
N ILE A 92 -1.18 -15.45 -26.58
CA ILE A 92 -0.21 -16.42 -26.07
C ILE A 92 -0.53 -17.87 -26.49
N SER A 93 -1.80 -18.27 -26.50
CA SER A 93 -2.17 -19.66 -26.84
C SER A 93 -1.70 -20.06 -28.23
N PRO A 94 -1.85 -19.22 -29.30
CA PRO A 94 -1.33 -19.55 -30.62
C PRO A 94 0.18 -19.78 -30.65
N MET A 95 0.92 -18.96 -29.89
CA MET A 95 2.39 -19.06 -29.82
C MET A 95 2.85 -20.32 -29.08
N MET A 96 2.03 -20.81 -28.14
CA MET A 96 2.30 -22.05 -27.40
C MET A 96 1.77 -23.30 -28.13
N GLY A 97 1.15 -23.15 -29.30
CA GLY A 97 0.52 -24.26 -30.02
C GLY A 97 -0.72 -24.84 -29.31
N VAL A 98 -1.35 -24.06 -28.44
CA VAL A 98 -2.58 -24.42 -27.73
C VAL A 98 -3.77 -23.78 -28.45
N PRO A 99 -4.94 -24.43 -28.54
CA PRO A 99 -6.11 -23.81 -29.14
C PRO A 99 -6.47 -22.48 -28.45
N PRO A 100 -6.63 -21.38 -29.21
CA PRO A 100 -6.93 -20.09 -28.62
C PRO A 100 -8.35 -20.08 -28.01
N ILE A 101 -8.49 -19.38 -26.91
CA ILE A 101 -9.77 -19.16 -26.22
C ILE A 101 -10.00 -17.67 -26.15
N GLY A 102 -10.87 -17.16 -27.00
CA GLY A 102 -11.19 -15.73 -26.98
C GLY A 102 -11.98 -15.30 -28.21
N ARG A 103 -12.51 -14.08 -28.14
CA ARG A 103 -13.21 -13.45 -29.26
C ARG A 103 -12.23 -13.02 -30.35
N TYR A 104 -11.01 -12.66 -29.95
CA TYR A 104 -9.92 -12.24 -30.81
C TYR A 104 -8.70 -13.09 -30.55
N CYS A 105 -7.99 -13.45 -31.61
CA CYS A 105 -6.79 -14.26 -31.57
C CYS A 105 -5.66 -13.51 -32.31
N ILE A 106 -4.49 -13.46 -31.73
CA ILE A 106 -3.30 -12.81 -32.28
C ILE A 106 -2.18 -13.86 -32.38
N ASP A 107 -1.79 -14.20 -33.59
CA ASP A 107 -0.72 -15.15 -33.88
C ASP A 107 0.66 -14.46 -34.12
N ASP A 108 0.64 -13.14 -34.24
CA ASP A 108 1.82 -12.28 -34.40
C ASP A 108 1.60 -10.96 -33.68
N PHE A 109 2.48 -10.58 -32.77
CA PHE A 109 2.39 -9.33 -32.01
C PHE A 109 2.31 -8.08 -32.88
N ASN A 110 2.83 -8.09 -34.12
CA ASN A 110 2.67 -7.00 -35.05
C ASN A 110 1.20 -6.72 -35.44
N LYS A 111 0.32 -7.71 -35.32
CA LYS A 111 -1.14 -7.57 -35.55
C LYS A 111 -1.88 -7.04 -34.31
N SER A 112 -1.21 -6.88 -33.18
CA SER A 112 -1.84 -6.43 -31.93
C SER A 112 -2.50 -5.08 -32.04
N LYS A 113 -1.94 -4.17 -32.87
CA LYS A 113 -2.49 -2.82 -33.03
C LYS A 113 -3.95 -2.86 -33.46
N ASP A 114 -4.25 -3.42 -34.62
CA ASP A 114 -5.57 -3.37 -35.22
C ASP A 114 -6.58 -4.27 -34.49
N THR A 115 -6.11 -5.41 -33.99
CA THR A 115 -6.94 -6.34 -33.23
C THR A 115 -7.43 -5.70 -31.92
N VAL A 116 -6.53 -5.05 -31.16
CA VAL A 116 -6.89 -4.37 -29.92
C VAL A 116 -7.73 -3.11 -30.18
N LEU A 117 -7.47 -2.37 -31.26
CA LEU A 117 -8.34 -1.25 -31.66
C LEU A 117 -9.77 -1.69 -31.92
N SER A 118 -9.96 -2.84 -32.60
CA SER A 118 -11.28 -3.43 -32.80
C SER A 118 -11.93 -3.85 -31.48
N ALA A 119 -11.17 -4.51 -30.60
CA ALA A 119 -11.66 -4.89 -29.28
C ALA A 119 -12.05 -3.67 -28.41
N ILE A 120 -11.30 -2.56 -28.47
CA ILE A 120 -11.64 -1.31 -27.77
C ILE A 120 -12.97 -0.75 -28.29
N SER A 121 -13.22 -0.77 -29.59
CA SER A 121 -14.48 -0.26 -30.14
C SER A 121 -15.68 -1.09 -29.69
N ASP A 122 -15.50 -2.39 -29.49
CA ASP A 122 -16.58 -3.31 -29.06
C ASP A 122 -17.01 -3.12 -27.60
N ILE A 123 -16.13 -2.56 -26.77
CA ILE A 123 -16.38 -2.36 -25.34
C ILE A 123 -16.58 -0.88 -24.97
N ALA A 124 -17.16 -0.07 -25.85
CA ALA A 124 -17.35 1.36 -25.60
C ALA A 124 -17.90 1.61 -24.17
N GLY A 125 -17.25 2.51 -23.42
CA GLY A 125 -17.57 2.75 -22.02
C GLY A 125 -17.07 1.68 -21.04
N GLY A 126 -16.36 0.65 -21.48
CA GLY A 126 -15.90 -0.49 -20.69
C GLY A 126 -14.47 -0.36 -20.14
N THR A 127 -13.87 -1.52 -19.85
CA THR A 127 -12.53 -1.62 -19.30
C THR A 127 -11.70 -2.70 -20.01
N ALA A 128 -10.46 -2.33 -20.40
CA ALA A 128 -9.47 -3.24 -20.97
C ALA A 128 -8.31 -3.45 -19.99
N VAL A 129 -7.80 -4.67 -19.89
CA VAL A 129 -6.56 -4.99 -19.17
C VAL A 129 -5.56 -5.52 -20.17
N ILE A 130 -4.38 -4.90 -20.22
CA ILE A 130 -3.22 -5.36 -21.01
C ILE A 130 -2.26 -6.03 -20.04
N GLU A 131 -2.15 -7.34 -20.15
CA GLU A 131 -1.53 -8.19 -19.12
C GLU A 131 -0.07 -7.87 -18.83
N ASN A 132 0.76 -7.67 -19.87
CA ASN A 132 2.16 -7.31 -19.64
C ASN A 132 2.76 -6.50 -20.79
N VAL A 133 3.07 -5.23 -20.50
CA VAL A 133 3.73 -4.34 -21.47
C VAL A 133 5.18 -4.75 -21.72
N ALA A 134 5.87 -5.34 -20.72
CA ALA A 134 7.26 -5.79 -20.87
C ALA A 134 7.38 -6.84 -21.99
N THR A 135 6.46 -7.80 -22.07
CA THR A 135 6.43 -8.81 -23.14
C THR A 135 6.30 -8.17 -24.53
N LEU A 136 5.53 -7.09 -24.67
CA LEU A 136 5.43 -6.36 -25.93
C LEU A 136 6.76 -5.68 -26.27
N ILE A 137 7.40 -5.03 -25.29
CA ILE A 137 8.70 -4.37 -25.47
C ILE A 137 9.75 -5.39 -25.93
N ASP A 138 9.79 -6.55 -25.30
CA ASP A 138 10.75 -7.60 -25.62
C ASP A 138 10.49 -8.26 -26.99
N SER A 139 9.21 -8.30 -27.41
CA SER A 139 8.82 -8.98 -28.66
C SER A 139 8.92 -8.12 -29.89
N ILE A 140 8.51 -6.86 -29.82
CA ILE A 140 8.43 -5.94 -30.98
C ILE A 140 9.28 -4.67 -30.83
N GLY A 141 9.98 -4.52 -29.70
CA GLY A 141 10.82 -3.37 -29.39
C GLY A 141 10.08 -2.20 -28.77
N ALA A 142 10.82 -1.37 -28.03
CA ALA A 142 10.25 -0.26 -27.26
C ALA A 142 9.49 0.76 -28.13
N ASN A 143 10.06 1.18 -29.25
CA ASN A 143 9.44 2.18 -30.12
C ASN A 143 8.08 1.72 -30.67
N ASN A 144 8.00 0.51 -31.19
CA ASN A 144 6.76 -0.06 -31.70
C ASN A 144 5.72 -0.21 -30.58
N THR A 145 6.14 -0.65 -29.39
CA THR A 145 5.25 -0.73 -28.23
C THR A 145 4.70 0.63 -27.82
N MET A 146 5.52 1.70 -27.84
CA MET A 146 5.06 3.06 -27.54
C MET A 146 4.04 3.55 -28.59
N GLU A 147 4.21 3.20 -29.87
CA GLU A 147 3.24 3.50 -30.91
C GLU A 147 1.90 2.77 -30.71
N LEU A 148 1.95 1.49 -30.30
CA LEU A 148 0.74 0.72 -29.94
C LEU A 148 0.00 1.40 -28.79
N ILE A 149 0.69 1.69 -27.69
CA ILE A 149 0.10 2.31 -26.50
C ILE A 149 -0.53 3.66 -26.84
N ARG A 150 0.13 4.48 -27.67
CA ARG A 150 -0.43 5.77 -28.13
C ARG A 150 -1.73 5.56 -28.89
N ALA A 151 -1.73 4.67 -29.88
CA ALA A 151 -2.92 4.39 -30.69
C ALA A 151 -4.07 3.82 -29.84
N TRP A 152 -3.77 2.91 -28.92
CA TRP A 152 -4.78 2.33 -28.01
C TRP A 152 -5.35 3.38 -27.04
N ASN A 153 -4.51 4.27 -26.50
CA ASN A 153 -4.97 5.35 -25.61
C ASN A 153 -5.86 6.36 -26.36
N GLU A 154 -5.52 6.69 -27.61
CA GLU A 154 -6.36 7.57 -28.45
C GLU A 154 -7.73 6.95 -28.72
N ALA A 155 -7.76 5.66 -29.08
CA ALA A 155 -9.01 4.93 -29.28
C ALA A 155 -9.82 4.79 -27.98
N ALA A 156 -9.16 4.48 -26.87
CA ALA A 156 -9.76 4.38 -25.54
C ALA A 156 -10.42 5.69 -25.11
N ASN A 157 -9.74 6.81 -25.31
CA ASN A 157 -10.30 8.13 -25.04
C ASN A 157 -11.55 8.41 -25.90
N LYS A 158 -11.49 8.10 -27.20
CA LYS A 158 -12.60 8.27 -28.14
C LYS A 158 -13.83 7.44 -27.73
N HIS A 159 -13.62 6.21 -27.26
CA HIS A 159 -14.70 5.28 -26.91
C HIS A 159 -15.02 5.25 -25.41
N ASN A 160 -14.45 6.16 -24.60
CA ASN A 160 -14.61 6.20 -23.12
C ASN A 160 -14.22 4.89 -22.43
N VAL A 161 -13.27 4.14 -22.97
CA VAL A 161 -12.73 2.90 -22.42
C VAL A 161 -11.60 3.21 -21.46
N ASN A 162 -11.57 2.62 -20.27
CA ASN A 162 -10.39 2.66 -19.44
C ASN A 162 -9.43 1.52 -19.83
N ILE A 163 -8.15 1.83 -20.01
CA ILE A 163 -7.12 0.81 -20.21
C ILE A 163 -6.23 0.72 -18.97
N ILE A 164 -6.07 -0.50 -18.49
CA ILE A 164 -5.18 -0.84 -17.40
C ILE A 164 -4.00 -1.60 -17.97
N TYR A 165 -2.84 -1.00 -17.90
CA TYR A 165 -1.58 -1.60 -18.31
C TYR A 165 -0.88 -2.20 -17.10
N ILE A 166 -0.39 -3.43 -17.24
CA ILE A 166 0.46 -4.08 -16.26
C ILE A 166 1.89 -4.09 -16.81
N PHE A 167 2.84 -3.65 -16.03
CA PHE A 167 4.25 -3.58 -16.43
C PHE A 167 5.13 -4.06 -15.29
N THR A 168 5.94 -5.10 -15.58
CA THR A 168 7.01 -5.52 -14.68
C THR A 168 8.28 -4.82 -15.11
N ARG A 169 8.81 -3.98 -14.23
CA ARG A 169 10.04 -3.22 -14.45
C ARG A 169 11.25 -4.11 -14.26
N TRP A 170 11.68 -4.75 -15.35
CA TRP A 170 12.98 -5.41 -15.41
C TRP A 170 14.11 -4.34 -15.53
N ASP A 171 15.29 -4.73 -15.92
CA ASP A 171 16.44 -3.84 -16.10
C ASP A 171 16.33 -3.04 -17.42
N TYR A 172 15.29 -2.21 -17.52
CA TYR A 172 15.08 -1.29 -18.64
C TYR A 172 15.71 0.08 -18.36
N GLU A 173 16.16 0.76 -19.41
CA GLU A 173 16.70 2.11 -19.30
C GLU A 173 15.63 3.09 -18.75
N ASP A 174 16.02 3.97 -17.85
CA ASP A 174 15.12 4.98 -17.25
C ASP A 174 14.42 5.84 -18.31
N ARG A 175 15.13 6.20 -19.40
CA ARG A 175 14.56 6.95 -20.53
C ARG A 175 13.36 6.23 -21.16
N MET A 176 13.44 4.91 -21.32
CA MET A 176 12.31 4.12 -21.86
C MET A 176 11.13 4.11 -20.89
N ILE A 177 11.40 3.98 -19.59
CA ILE A 177 10.38 4.02 -18.54
C ILE A 177 9.70 5.40 -18.50
N ASP A 178 10.46 6.48 -18.63
CA ASP A 178 9.93 7.85 -18.69
C ASP A 178 9.06 8.05 -19.95
N GLN A 179 9.46 7.50 -21.10
CA GLN A 179 8.64 7.53 -22.31
C GLN A 179 7.32 6.77 -22.12
N LEU A 180 7.35 5.56 -21.55
CA LEU A 180 6.16 4.77 -21.25
C LEU A 180 5.23 5.53 -20.30
N THR A 181 5.75 5.98 -19.17
CA THR A 181 4.96 6.71 -18.17
C THR A 181 4.45 8.06 -18.69
N GLY A 182 5.18 8.67 -19.63
CA GLY A 182 4.77 9.87 -20.36
C GLY A 182 3.45 9.71 -21.12
N LEU A 183 3.20 8.53 -21.70
CA LEU A 183 2.00 8.22 -22.48
C LEU A 183 0.77 7.88 -21.62
N ILE A 184 0.93 7.67 -20.32
CA ILE A 184 -0.10 7.17 -19.41
C ILE A 184 -0.69 8.31 -18.56
N ASN A 185 -1.99 8.27 -18.31
CA ASN A 185 -2.68 9.29 -17.50
C ASN A 185 -2.40 9.13 -16.00
N CYS A 186 -2.31 7.90 -15.49
CA CYS A 186 -2.05 7.60 -14.09
C CYS A 186 -1.03 6.47 -13.96
N THR A 187 0.00 6.69 -13.15
CA THR A 187 1.03 5.67 -12.86
C THR A 187 1.02 5.34 -11.38
N ILE A 188 0.96 4.05 -11.09
CA ILE A 188 0.97 3.47 -9.75
C ILE A 188 2.18 2.55 -9.67
N GLU A 189 3.10 2.84 -8.78
CA GLU A 189 4.27 2.01 -8.53
C GLU A 189 3.99 1.00 -7.44
N LEU A 190 4.44 -0.25 -7.67
CA LEU A 190 4.38 -1.34 -6.70
C LEU A 190 5.79 -1.82 -6.39
N PHE A 191 6.12 -1.85 -5.11
CA PHE A 191 7.42 -2.31 -4.65
C PHE A 191 7.33 -2.92 -3.26
N GLY A 192 8.38 -3.66 -2.86
CA GLY A 192 8.53 -4.17 -1.52
C GLY A 192 9.38 -3.23 -0.68
N ILE A 193 9.04 -3.12 0.59
CA ILE A 193 9.90 -2.53 1.61
C ILE A 193 10.40 -3.67 2.48
N GLU A 194 11.72 -3.85 2.51
CA GLU A 194 12.35 -4.76 3.45
C GLU A 194 12.42 -4.07 4.82
N GLU A 195 11.65 -4.59 5.77
CA GLU A 195 11.82 -4.29 7.19
C GLU A 195 12.68 -5.42 7.80
N ARG A 196 13.45 -5.12 8.83
CA ARG A 196 14.43 -6.06 9.45
C ARG A 196 13.96 -7.52 9.61
N VAL A 197 12.68 -7.79 9.63
CA VAL A 197 12.06 -9.10 9.88
C VAL A 197 10.90 -9.43 8.93
N MET A 198 10.41 -8.45 8.15
CA MET A 198 9.24 -8.66 7.29
C MET A 198 9.37 -7.89 5.97
N TYR A 199 9.00 -8.58 4.88
CA TYR A 199 8.80 -7.97 3.57
C TYR A 199 7.36 -7.44 3.49
N ARG A 200 7.20 -6.15 3.21
CA ARG A 200 5.90 -5.49 3.07
C ARG A 200 5.71 -4.98 1.65
N GLN A 201 4.55 -5.26 1.07
CA GLN A 201 4.18 -4.78 -0.25
C GLN A 201 3.52 -3.40 -0.15
N VAL A 202 3.88 -2.50 -1.05
CA VAL A 202 3.42 -1.12 -1.06
C VAL A 202 3.02 -0.72 -2.48
N TYR A 203 1.94 0.05 -2.61
CA TYR A 203 1.69 0.81 -3.82
C TYR A 203 1.70 2.32 -3.54
N VAL A 204 2.11 3.09 -4.55
CA VAL A 204 2.15 4.57 -4.51
C VAL A 204 1.63 5.12 -5.83
N VAL A 205 0.68 6.04 -5.79
CA VAL A 205 0.30 6.82 -6.97
C VAL A 205 1.37 7.90 -7.19
N VAL A 206 2.16 7.77 -8.25
CA VAL A 206 3.26 8.71 -8.55
C VAL A 206 2.88 9.76 -9.57
N LYS A 207 1.86 9.49 -10.40
CA LYS A 207 1.34 10.40 -11.43
C LYS A 207 -0.18 10.27 -11.55
N SER A 208 -0.88 11.38 -11.70
CA SER A 208 -2.28 11.43 -12.12
C SER A 208 -2.53 12.72 -12.92
N SER A 209 -3.21 12.61 -14.05
CA SER A 209 -3.56 13.78 -14.88
C SER A 209 -4.85 14.48 -14.41
N TRP A 210 -5.61 13.90 -13.47
CA TRP A 210 -6.90 14.44 -13.02
C TRP A 210 -7.00 14.73 -11.52
N SER A 211 -6.02 14.31 -10.72
CA SER A 211 -6.03 14.56 -9.28
C SER A 211 -4.65 15.00 -8.78
N THR A 212 -4.64 15.86 -7.77
CA THR A 212 -3.42 16.14 -7.02
C THR A 212 -3.13 14.94 -6.12
N ILE A 213 -1.95 14.37 -6.22
CA ILE A 213 -1.53 13.18 -5.50
C ILE A 213 -0.62 13.53 -4.33
N SER A 214 -0.81 12.84 -3.21
CA SER A 214 0.01 12.98 -2.00
C SER A 214 1.28 12.11 -2.01
N LYS A 215 1.43 11.21 -2.99
CA LYS A 215 2.47 10.16 -3.03
C LYS A 215 2.53 9.33 -1.73
N THR A 216 1.38 9.13 -1.11
CA THR A 216 1.27 8.33 0.11
C THR A 216 1.53 6.86 -0.19
N LYS A 217 2.44 6.26 0.57
CA LYS A 217 2.72 4.83 0.53
C LYS A 217 1.57 4.08 1.17
N THR A 218 0.93 3.19 0.43
CA THR A 218 -0.19 2.38 0.91
C THR A 218 0.23 0.93 0.99
N PHE A 219 0.21 0.37 2.20
CA PHE A 219 0.55 -1.02 2.44
C PHE A 219 -0.60 -1.94 2.04
N PHE A 220 -0.26 -3.05 1.39
CA PHE A 220 -1.24 -4.03 0.98
C PHE A 220 -0.73 -5.47 1.11
N GLU A 221 -1.66 -6.38 1.13
CA GLU A 221 -1.44 -7.82 1.01
C GLU A 221 -2.43 -8.41 0.00
N LEU A 222 -2.07 -9.53 -0.61
CA LEU A 222 -2.96 -10.29 -1.48
C LEU A 222 -3.58 -11.43 -0.67
N VAL A 223 -4.88 -11.36 -0.43
CA VAL A 223 -5.62 -12.36 0.35
C VAL A 223 -6.47 -13.25 -0.56
N MET A 224 -6.60 -14.51 -0.20
CA MET A 224 -7.34 -15.52 -0.97
C MET A 224 -8.37 -16.22 -0.07
N PRO A 225 -9.66 -16.15 -0.42
CA PRO A 225 -10.27 -15.33 -1.48
C PRO A 225 -10.23 -13.83 -1.13
N GLY A 226 -10.41 -12.95 -2.13
CA GLY A 226 -10.58 -11.51 -1.92
C GLY A 226 -9.80 -10.63 -2.89
N GLY A 227 -8.47 -10.75 -2.93
CA GLY A 227 -7.61 -9.90 -3.75
C GLY A 227 -6.77 -8.92 -2.93
N VAL A 228 -6.65 -7.69 -3.40
CA VAL A 228 -5.87 -6.63 -2.74
C VAL A 228 -6.59 -6.15 -1.48
N LYS A 229 -5.96 -6.36 -0.34
CA LYS A 229 -6.40 -5.85 0.96
C LYS A 229 -5.38 -4.84 1.47
N VAL A 230 -5.85 -3.65 1.79
CA VAL A 230 -5.02 -2.57 2.35
C VAL A 230 -5.06 -2.66 3.87
N PHE A 231 -3.93 -2.44 4.49
CA PHE A 231 -3.85 -2.26 5.92
C PHE A 231 -3.12 -0.96 6.27
N ILE A 232 -3.49 -0.37 7.40
CA ILE A 232 -2.83 0.79 7.95
C ILE A 232 -1.85 0.27 9.00
N PRO A 233 -0.53 0.52 8.83
CA PRO A 233 0.45 0.15 9.82
C PRO A 233 0.12 0.72 11.19
N LYS A 234 0.46 0.01 12.26
CA LYS A 234 0.27 0.45 13.63
C LYS A 234 1.60 0.91 14.22
N LEU A 235 1.57 2.06 14.89
CA LEU A 235 2.65 2.55 15.75
C LEU A 235 2.21 2.45 17.21
N LEU A 236 3.04 1.84 18.03
CA LEU A 236 2.78 1.69 19.44
C LEU A 236 3.37 2.86 20.22
N VAL A 237 2.62 3.45 21.13
CA VAL A 237 3.13 4.40 22.13
C VAL A 237 2.96 3.78 23.51
N THR A 238 4.04 3.39 24.14
CA THR A 238 4.04 2.72 25.46
C THR A 238 5.00 3.40 26.43
N GLY A 239 4.98 2.98 27.67
CA GLY A 239 5.86 3.50 28.73
C GLY A 239 5.14 3.61 30.08
N PRO A 240 5.89 3.89 31.17
CA PRO A 240 5.37 3.93 32.53
C PRO A 240 4.20 4.89 32.73
N TYR A 241 3.46 4.67 33.81
CA TYR A 241 2.40 5.59 34.22
C TYR A 241 2.94 7.02 34.40
N ASN A 242 2.16 8.01 34.00
CA ASN A 242 2.49 9.44 34.08
C ASN A 242 3.73 9.91 33.28
N ALA A 243 4.27 9.11 32.34
CA ALA A 243 5.36 9.51 31.46
C ALA A 243 4.96 10.54 30.39
N GLY A 244 3.66 10.76 30.17
CA GLY A 244 3.12 11.72 29.20
C GLY A 244 2.77 11.10 27.86
N LYS A 245 2.42 9.81 27.81
CA LYS A 245 2.02 9.09 26.58
C LYS A 245 0.84 9.74 25.87
N THR A 246 -0.28 9.95 26.58
CA THR A 246 -1.47 10.59 26.03
C THR A 246 -1.14 11.95 25.40
N ALA A 247 -0.37 12.78 26.11
CA ALA A 247 0.06 14.06 25.57
C ALA A 247 0.93 13.92 24.32
N PHE A 248 1.79 12.88 24.28
CA PHE A 248 2.63 12.59 23.12
C PHE A 248 1.80 12.11 21.94
N VAL A 249 0.85 11.20 22.13
CA VAL A 249 -0.08 10.74 21.08
C VAL A 249 -0.83 11.94 20.47
N HIS A 250 -1.37 12.83 21.32
CA HIS A 250 -2.03 14.04 20.85
C HIS A 250 -1.09 15.01 20.11
N ALA A 251 0.18 15.06 20.47
CA ALA A 251 1.16 15.95 19.82
C ALA A 251 1.61 15.45 18.45
N ILE A 252 1.58 14.12 18.19
CA ILE A 252 2.01 13.53 16.92
C ILE A 252 0.83 13.18 16.00
N SER A 253 -0.40 13.19 16.50
CA SER A 253 -1.60 12.79 15.76
C SER A 253 -2.39 13.99 15.28
N GLN A 254 -2.99 13.88 14.10
CA GLN A 254 -3.90 14.88 13.57
C GLN A 254 -5.29 14.84 14.25
N ASN A 255 -5.73 13.65 14.67
CA ASN A 255 -7.07 13.40 15.24
C ASN A 255 -6.98 12.36 16.36
N ALA A 256 -6.33 12.70 17.47
CA ALA A 256 -6.25 11.80 18.61
C ALA A 256 -7.54 11.79 19.42
N VAL A 257 -8.02 10.62 19.78
CA VAL A 257 -9.17 10.42 20.66
C VAL A 257 -8.74 9.50 21.80
N SER A 258 -8.92 9.95 23.04
CA SER A 258 -8.81 9.08 24.20
C SER A 258 -10.12 8.34 24.38
N VAL A 259 -10.08 7.03 24.22
CA VAL A 259 -11.28 6.18 24.29
C VAL A 259 -11.36 5.51 25.67
N ASP A 260 -12.17 6.08 26.54
CA ASP A 260 -12.64 5.43 27.76
C ASP A 260 -13.88 4.57 27.44
N ARG A 261 -13.71 3.40 26.77
CA ARG A 261 -14.86 2.55 26.44
C ARG A 261 -14.57 1.05 26.64
N GLN A 262 -15.64 0.34 27.05
CA GLN A 262 -15.86 -1.11 26.85
C GLN A 262 -15.89 -1.42 25.33
N ALA A 263 -14.79 -1.25 24.63
CA ALA A 263 -14.83 -1.17 23.16
C ALA A 263 -14.28 -2.40 22.44
N TYR A 264 -13.95 -3.46 23.14
CA TYR A 264 -13.60 -4.72 22.48
C TYR A 264 -14.23 -5.89 23.22
N GLU A 265 -15.00 -6.71 22.51
CA GLU A 265 -15.61 -7.96 22.98
C GLU A 265 -14.61 -8.95 23.61
N LEU A 266 -13.31 -8.71 23.47
CA LEU A 266 -12.23 -9.51 24.03
C LEU A 266 -11.82 -9.13 25.46
N PHE A 267 -12.28 -7.98 26.01
CA PHE A 267 -11.86 -7.51 27.33
C PHE A 267 -13.03 -6.95 28.14
N PRO A 268 -13.35 -7.55 29.29
CA PRO A 268 -14.52 -7.17 30.13
C PRO A 268 -14.29 -5.89 30.96
N THR A 269 -13.22 -5.13 30.76
CA THR A 269 -12.88 -3.96 31.57
C THR A 269 -12.71 -2.70 30.72
N THR A 270 -13.07 -1.54 31.27
CA THR A 270 -12.84 -0.22 30.65
C THR A 270 -11.34 0.02 30.55
N VAL A 271 -10.82 0.10 29.33
CA VAL A 271 -9.41 0.35 29.04
C VAL A 271 -9.30 1.74 28.43
N GLY A 272 -8.54 2.63 29.06
CA GLY A 272 -8.15 3.91 28.48
C GLY A 272 -7.06 3.70 27.42
N LEU A 273 -7.46 3.63 26.15
CA LEU A 273 -6.56 3.59 25.01
C LEU A 273 -6.58 4.94 24.30
N ASP A 274 -5.41 5.50 24.05
CA ASP A 274 -5.28 6.65 23.15
C ASP A 274 -5.15 6.14 21.73
N ILE A 275 -6.06 6.53 20.83
CA ILE A 275 -6.01 6.17 19.42
C ILE A 275 -5.81 7.44 18.62
N GLY A 276 -4.88 7.42 17.69
CA GLY A 276 -4.60 8.54 16.80
C GLY A 276 -4.24 8.07 15.41
N HIS A 277 -4.12 9.01 14.49
CA HIS A 277 -3.67 8.79 13.13
C HIS A 277 -2.59 9.80 12.76
N ILE A 278 -1.58 9.37 12.05
CA ILE A 278 -0.50 10.21 11.56
C ILE A 278 -0.28 10.03 10.08
N ASP A 279 -0.21 11.16 9.35
CA ASP A 279 0.36 11.24 8.02
C ASP A 279 1.68 12.02 8.10
N TYR A 280 2.79 11.34 7.90
CA TYR A 280 4.11 11.94 8.01
C TYR A 280 5.00 11.56 6.83
N LYS A 281 5.46 12.55 6.05
CA LYS A 281 6.32 12.35 4.87
C LYS A 281 5.79 11.28 3.88
N GLY A 282 4.47 11.26 3.66
CA GLY A 282 3.83 10.29 2.77
C GLY A 282 3.64 8.89 3.39
N PHE A 283 3.80 8.77 4.69
CA PHE A 283 3.50 7.57 5.46
C PHE A 283 2.26 7.78 6.30
N SER A 284 1.35 6.82 6.25
CA SER A 284 0.09 6.83 6.99
C SER A 284 0.09 5.67 7.98
N ALA A 285 -0.13 5.95 9.26
CA ALA A 285 -0.18 4.93 10.31
C ALA A 285 -1.20 5.29 11.40
N ASP A 286 -1.77 4.25 12.01
CA ASP A 286 -2.57 4.40 13.22
C ASP A 286 -1.68 4.29 14.46
N ILE A 287 -1.94 5.15 15.44
CA ILE A 287 -1.19 5.21 16.68
C ILE A 287 -2.04 4.63 17.80
N PHE A 288 -1.44 3.73 18.58
CA PHE A 288 -2.06 3.12 19.75
C PHE A 288 -1.25 3.44 20.99
N GLY A 289 -1.79 4.31 21.85
CA GLY A 289 -1.23 4.62 23.15
C GLY A 289 -1.71 3.63 24.20
N THR A 290 -0.77 2.92 24.85
CA THR A 290 -1.13 1.92 25.86
C THR A 290 -1.25 2.53 27.26
N PRO A 291 -2.12 1.99 28.13
CA PRO A 291 -2.10 2.31 29.53
C PRO A 291 -0.74 1.97 30.18
N GLY A 292 -0.24 2.83 31.07
CA GLY A 292 1.05 2.59 31.74
C GLY A 292 0.94 1.81 33.06
N GLN A 293 -0.26 1.40 33.46
CA GLN A 293 -0.52 0.67 34.71
C GLN A 293 -0.34 -0.83 34.50
N GLU A 294 0.26 -1.54 35.46
CA GLU A 294 0.56 -2.98 35.42
C GLU A 294 -0.67 -3.87 35.14
N ARG A 295 -1.83 -3.48 35.65
CA ARG A 295 -3.07 -4.23 35.41
C ARG A 295 -3.46 -4.39 33.94
N PHE A 296 -2.85 -3.61 33.05
CA PHE A 296 -3.10 -3.63 31.61
C PHE A 296 -1.98 -4.30 30.80
N ASP A 297 -1.01 -4.94 31.45
CA ASP A 297 0.13 -5.58 30.77
C ASP A 297 -0.32 -6.65 29.77
N LEU A 298 -1.40 -7.36 30.06
CA LEU A 298 -1.98 -8.36 29.15
C LEU A 298 -2.41 -7.79 27.78
N LEU A 299 -2.57 -6.45 27.66
CA LEU A 299 -2.94 -5.80 26.42
C LEU A 299 -1.72 -5.45 25.55
N LEU A 300 -0.53 -5.40 26.14
CA LEU A 300 0.68 -4.95 25.45
C LEU A 300 1.07 -5.90 24.31
N GLU A 301 1.08 -7.20 24.57
CA GLU A 301 1.44 -8.19 23.57
C GLU A 301 0.47 -8.22 22.36
N PRO A 302 -0.86 -8.31 22.52
CA PRO A 302 -1.79 -8.25 21.39
C PRO A 302 -1.69 -6.96 20.58
N LEU A 303 -1.53 -5.80 21.24
CA LEU A 303 -1.41 -4.51 20.55
C LEU A 303 -0.10 -4.38 19.78
N SER A 304 0.98 -5.02 20.25
CA SER A 304 2.30 -4.95 19.63
C SER A 304 2.47 -5.89 18.43
N ARG A 305 1.63 -6.94 18.31
CA ARG A 305 1.79 -7.99 17.26
C ARG A 305 1.80 -7.45 15.82
N GLU A 306 1.06 -6.38 15.57
CA GLU A 306 0.93 -5.78 14.24
C GLU A 306 1.63 -4.41 14.16
N ALA A 307 2.33 -4.00 15.23
CA ALA A 307 3.04 -2.75 15.25
C ALA A 307 4.33 -2.85 14.41
N ILE A 308 4.55 -1.86 13.56
CA ILE A 308 5.76 -1.75 12.73
C ILE A 308 6.84 -0.90 13.39
N GLY A 309 6.52 -0.25 14.50
CA GLY A 309 7.43 0.59 15.27
C GLY A 309 6.85 1.01 16.61
N ALA A 310 7.70 1.40 17.56
CA ALA A 310 7.28 1.80 18.89
C ALA A 310 7.96 3.07 19.39
N PHE A 311 7.19 3.92 20.06
CA PHE A 311 7.67 5.01 20.87
C PHE A 311 7.56 4.61 22.35
N ILE A 312 8.71 4.62 23.06
CA ILE A 312 8.76 4.31 24.48
C ILE A 312 8.89 5.63 25.24
N VAL A 313 7.77 6.15 25.73
CA VAL A 313 7.75 7.45 26.43
C VAL A 313 8.15 7.25 27.88
N ILE A 314 9.17 7.98 28.33
CA ILE A 314 9.65 7.98 29.72
C ILE A 314 9.67 9.41 30.28
N ASP A 315 9.46 9.52 31.59
CA ASP A 315 9.66 10.75 32.33
C ASP A 315 11.14 10.90 32.68
N SER A 316 11.85 11.80 32.03
CA SER A 316 13.28 11.99 32.21
C SER A 316 13.66 12.51 33.62
N THR A 317 12.68 12.96 34.42
CA THR A 317 12.89 13.41 35.82
C THR A 317 12.65 12.28 36.84
N GLN A 318 12.18 11.10 36.39
CA GLN A 318 11.76 9.99 37.27
C GLN A 318 12.54 8.70 36.97
N PRO A 319 13.83 8.63 37.31
CA PRO A 319 14.67 7.48 36.99
C PRO A 319 14.24 6.16 37.65
N ASN A 320 13.44 6.21 38.70
CA ASN A 320 12.85 5.03 39.36
C ASN A 320 11.84 4.30 38.45
N THR A 321 11.30 4.97 37.42
CA THR A 321 10.36 4.37 36.46
C THR A 321 11.07 3.69 35.27
N PHE A 322 12.38 3.78 35.14
CA PHE A 322 13.13 3.26 34.00
C PHE A 322 13.15 1.73 33.94
N THR A 323 13.17 1.05 35.11
CA THR A 323 13.04 -0.41 35.19
C THR A 323 11.71 -0.85 34.57
N ARG A 324 10.62 -0.16 34.94
CA ARG A 324 9.29 -0.44 34.38
C ARG A 324 9.23 -0.19 32.87
N ALA A 325 9.87 0.86 32.37
CA ALA A 325 9.98 1.12 30.94
C ALA A 325 10.65 -0.03 30.19
N LYS A 326 11.70 -0.62 30.77
CA LYS A 326 12.41 -1.78 30.22
C LYS A 326 11.51 -3.02 30.16
N GLU A 327 10.83 -3.34 31.24
CA GLU A 327 9.86 -4.43 31.27
C GLU A 327 8.79 -4.28 30.18
N MET A 328 8.26 -3.06 29.95
CA MET A 328 7.29 -2.79 28.89
C MET A 328 7.87 -2.95 27.50
N ILE A 329 9.15 -2.64 27.27
CA ILE A 329 9.84 -2.92 26.01
C ILE A 329 9.85 -4.43 25.74
N ASP A 330 10.19 -5.22 26.74
CA ASP A 330 10.26 -6.68 26.62
C ASP A 330 8.85 -7.28 26.37
N MET A 331 7.84 -6.84 27.12
CA MET A 331 6.45 -7.29 26.95
C MET A 331 5.86 -6.95 25.57
N CYS A 332 6.22 -5.82 25.01
CA CYS A 332 5.76 -5.41 23.67
C CYS A 332 6.52 -6.10 22.55
N ARG A 333 7.44 -7.05 22.84
CA ARG A 333 8.38 -7.59 21.85
C ARG A 333 9.07 -6.48 21.02
N ALA A 334 9.21 -5.31 21.63
CA ALA A 334 9.84 -4.16 20.98
C ALA A 334 11.35 -4.37 20.78
N GLU A 335 11.89 -5.53 21.17
CA GLU A 335 13.24 -5.96 20.81
C GLU A 335 13.39 -6.18 19.31
N VAL A 336 12.31 -6.62 18.64
CA VAL A 336 12.30 -7.02 17.24
C VAL A 336 11.89 -5.87 16.30
N ILE A 337 11.03 -4.95 16.79
CA ILE A 337 10.57 -3.82 15.98
C ILE A 337 11.42 -2.56 16.20
N PRO A 338 11.54 -1.68 15.18
CA PRO A 338 12.15 -0.36 15.34
C PRO A 338 11.54 0.41 16.51
N LYS A 339 12.40 0.96 17.38
CA LYS A 339 11.94 1.70 18.55
C LYS A 339 12.76 2.96 18.81
N VAL A 340 12.07 3.97 19.34
CA VAL A 340 12.69 5.21 19.82
C VAL A 340 12.23 5.47 21.24
N ILE A 341 13.18 5.77 22.12
CA ILE A 341 12.89 6.22 23.49
C ILE A 341 12.67 7.72 23.47
N VAL A 342 11.50 8.13 23.92
CA VAL A 342 11.07 9.52 24.02
C VAL A 342 11.35 9.98 25.45
N ALA A 343 12.50 10.62 25.68
CA ALA A 343 12.88 11.17 26.98
C ALA A 343 12.11 12.48 27.21
N ASN A 344 10.86 12.34 27.68
CA ASN A 344 9.92 13.45 27.83
C ASN A 344 10.21 14.28 29.09
N LYS A 345 9.55 15.44 29.17
CA LYS A 345 9.61 16.44 30.25
C LYS A 345 10.98 17.12 30.39
N GLN A 346 11.70 17.28 29.29
CA GLN A 346 12.99 18.00 29.23
C GLN A 346 12.90 19.50 29.59
N ASP A 347 11.70 20.01 29.78
CA ASP A 347 11.47 21.37 30.26
C ASP A 347 11.49 21.50 31.79
N LEU A 348 11.53 20.39 32.49
CA LEU A 348 11.55 20.38 33.96
C LEU A 348 13.00 20.33 34.52
N SER A 349 13.17 20.89 35.68
CA SER A 349 14.44 20.78 36.43
C SER A 349 14.68 19.33 36.86
N GLY A 350 15.93 18.85 36.75
CA GLY A 350 16.28 17.46 37.06
C GLY A 350 16.04 16.47 35.92
N ALA A 351 15.65 16.94 34.73
CA ALA A 351 15.55 16.09 33.55
C ALA A 351 16.92 15.53 33.16
N MET A 352 17.03 14.21 33.06
CA MET A 352 18.26 13.51 32.67
C MET A 352 18.49 13.61 31.15
N ARG A 353 19.77 13.72 30.77
CA ARG A 353 20.19 13.73 29.35
C ARG A 353 20.09 12.33 28.73
N PRO A 354 19.97 12.23 27.41
CA PRO A 354 19.89 10.94 26.73
C PRO A 354 21.00 9.95 27.07
N GLU A 355 22.24 10.44 27.21
CA GLU A 355 23.44 9.63 27.53
C GLU A 355 23.36 9.04 28.95
N GLU A 356 22.85 9.82 29.90
CA GLU A 356 22.63 9.40 31.29
C GLU A 356 21.53 8.37 31.39
N ILE A 357 20.42 8.59 30.65
CA ILE A 357 19.28 7.64 30.54
C ILE A 357 19.76 6.33 29.96
N LYS A 358 20.52 6.37 28.87
CA LYS A 358 21.06 5.20 28.18
C LYS A 358 21.93 4.35 29.12
N LYS A 359 22.84 4.99 29.86
CA LYS A 359 23.66 4.31 30.84
C LYS A 359 22.86 3.70 31.98
N ARG A 360 21.85 4.44 32.49
CA ARG A 360 21.06 4.01 33.65
C ARG A 360 20.09 2.87 33.30
N MET A 361 19.57 2.87 32.09
CA MET A 361 18.72 1.78 31.58
C MET A 361 19.51 0.58 31.05
N ALA A 362 20.84 0.66 31.00
CA ALA A 362 21.72 -0.35 30.38
C ALA A 362 21.24 -0.76 28.98
N LEU A 363 20.99 0.24 28.11
CA LEU A 363 20.53 0.04 26.76
C LEU A 363 21.70 -0.17 25.80
N TRP A 364 21.44 -0.91 24.71
CA TRP A 364 22.40 -1.12 23.63
C TRP A 364 22.76 0.19 22.91
N GLU A 365 23.94 0.24 22.30
CA GLU A 365 24.44 1.47 21.66
C GLU A 365 23.57 1.97 20.49
N ASP A 366 22.88 1.08 19.83
CA ASP A 366 22.02 1.35 18.67
C ASP A 366 20.61 1.88 19.04
N VAL A 367 20.26 1.94 20.33
CA VAL A 367 18.97 2.47 20.78
C VAL A 367 18.94 3.99 20.68
N HIS A 368 18.02 4.52 19.90
CA HIS A 368 17.80 5.95 19.72
C HIS A 368 17.00 6.54 20.92
N ILE A 369 17.58 7.54 21.58
CA ILE A 369 16.90 8.30 22.65
C ILE A 369 16.79 9.75 22.21
N VAL A 370 15.58 10.28 22.14
CA VAL A 370 15.33 11.66 21.74
C VAL A 370 14.85 12.48 22.93
N PRO A 371 15.50 13.60 23.26
CA PRO A 371 15.06 14.52 24.30
C PRO A 371 13.82 15.28 23.82
N VAL A 372 12.73 15.22 24.59
CA VAL A 372 11.43 15.78 24.20
C VAL A 372 10.83 16.60 25.33
N SER A 373 10.20 17.70 24.98
CA SER A 373 9.22 18.37 25.83
C SER A 373 7.91 18.46 25.04
N VAL A 374 6.99 17.56 25.29
CA VAL A 374 5.65 17.59 24.65
C VAL A 374 4.97 18.93 24.98
N LYS A 375 5.05 19.39 26.23
CA LYS A 375 4.46 20.65 26.68
C LYS A 375 4.95 21.86 25.88
N LYS A 376 6.23 21.89 25.48
CA LYS A 376 6.83 22.98 24.70
C LYS A 376 6.91 22.68 23.21
N ASN A 377 6.34 21.59 22.76
CA ASN A 377 6.39 21.08 21.37
C ASN A 377 7.83 21.01 20.82
N LYS A 378 8.79 20.55 21.63
CA LYS A 378 10.20 20.41 21.27
C LYS A 378 10.59 18.93 21.13
N GLY A 379 11.37 18.59 20.10
CA GLY A 379 11.87 17.24 19.85
C GLY A 379 10.88 16.31 19.13
N ILE A 380 9.62 16.73 18.91
CA ILE A 380 8.57 15.88 18.31
C ILE A 380 8.95 15.44 16.90
N ASN A 381 9.27 16.37 16.01
CA ASN A 381 9.68 16.05 14.63
C ASN A 381 10.95 15.19 14.57
N GLN A 382 11.89 15.44 15.47
CA GLN A 382 13.12 14.63 15.58
C GLN A 382 12.77 13.18 15.97
N THR A 383 11.84 12.99 16.90
CA THR A 383 11.37 11.66 17.33
C THR A 383 10.71 10.91 16.18
N LEU A 384 9.83 11.57 15.41
CA LEU A 384 9.20 10.99 14.24
C LEU A 384 10.25 10.62 13.19
N ASN A 385 11.15 11.54 12.81
CA ASN A 385 12.24 11.24 11.88
C ASN A 385 13.05 10.02 12.33
N SER A 386 13.46 9.98 13.61
CA SER A 386 14.27 8.88 14.14
C SER A 386 13.58 7.53 14.02
N LEU A 387 12.26 7.44 14.27
CA LEU A 387 11.53 6.17 14.13
C LEU A 387 11.35 5.79 12.67
N PHE A 388 10.95 6.74 11.82
CA PHE A 388 10.75 6.47 10.40
C PHE A 388 12.06 6.14 9.68
N ASP A 389 13.17 6.76 10.04
CA ASP A 389 14.50 6.41 9.54
C ASP A 389 14.90 4.98 9.94
N LEU A 390 14.48 4.50 11.13
CA LEU A 390 14.70 3.13 11.56
C LEU A 390 13.78 2.13 10.83
N ILE A 391 12.54 2.49 10.55
CA ILE A 391 11.57 1.67 9.79
C ILE A 391 12.02 1.54 8.33
N TYR A 392 12.54 2.64 7.74
CA TYR A 392 12.91 2.73 6.32
C TYR A 392 14.41 2.59 6.05
N ARG A 393 15.22 2.17 7.02
CA ARG A 393 16.61 1.86 6.73
C ARG A 393 16.70 0.74 5.69
N VAL A 394 16.74 1.19 4.43
CA VAL A 394 17.25 0.45 3.29
C VAL A 394 18.77 0.63 3.26
#